data_909dabdeb0f75367767c6df045df2626
#
_entry.id   909dabdeb0f75367767c6df045df2626
#
_cell.length_a   1.000
_cell.length_b   1.000
_cell.length_c   1.000
_cell.angle_alpha   90.00
_cell.angle_beta   90.00
_cell.angle_gamma   90.00
#
_symmetry.space_group_name_H-M   'P 1'
#
loop_
_entity.id
_entity.type
_entity.pdbx_description
1 polymer ?
#
loop_
_entity_poly.entity_id
_entity_poly.type
_entity_poly.pdbx_seq_one_letter_code
_entity_poly.pdbx_strand_id
1 'polypeptide(L)'
;MSLRDPNVTNARARKRVAIVIANPAVSTTTGWPVGFWWSELTHPYHVFTEAGYEVEIASPEGGACVADGMSDPNDASGYSRTDLISQGFIHTPELRALVDQTRKVADIDVAAFDAIVVAGGQAPMFTFE
;
A
#
# COMPACT_ATOMS: atom_id res chain seq x y z
N MET A 1 -23.47 -7.40 10.93
CA MET A 1 -23.25 -7.10 9.60
C MET A 1 -22.54 -5.78 9.53
N SER A 2 -21.72 -5.76 8.65
CA SER A 2 -21.13 -4.54 8.40
C SER A 2 -22.16 -3.47 8.14
N LEU A 3 -21.90 -2.32 8.65
CA LEU A 3 -22.70 -1.14 8.39
C LEU A 3 -22.46 -0.62 6.99
N ARG A 4 -22.22 -1.53 6.07
CA ARG A 4 -22.00 -1.14 4.70
C ARG A 4 -23.15 -0.37 4.16
N ASP A 5 -22.80 0.49 3.25
CA ASP A 5 -23.77 1.17 2.43
C ASP A 5 -24.72 0.14 1.80
N PRO A 6 -26.02 0.29 1.99
CA PRO A 6 -26.99 -0.58 1.36
C PRO A 6 -26.82 -0.70 -0.16
N ASN A 7 -26.25 0.30 -0.78
CA ASN A 7 -25.98 0.27 -2.22
C ASN A 7 -25.01 -0.82 -2.63
N VAL A 8 -24.18 -1.26 -1.71
CA VAL A 8 -23.24 -2.34 -1.98
C VAL A 8 -23.95 -3.66 -2.16
N THR A 9 -25.13 -3.80 -1.55
CA THR A 9 -25.92 -5.04 -1.64
C THR A 9 -26.79 -5.13 -2.88
N ASN A 10 -26.81 -4.08 -3.69
CA ASN A 10 -27.68 -4.01 -4.87
C ASN A 10 -27.06 -4.59 -6.12
N ALA A 11 -26.10 -5.48 -5.98
CA ALA A 11 -25.35 -6.02 -7.11
C ALA A 11 -24.58 -4.93 -7.90
N ARG A 12 -24.53 -3.71 -7.41
CA ARG A 12 -23.71 -2.68 -8.00
C ARG A 12 -22.24 -2.99 -7.70
N ALA A 13 -21.40 -2.82 -8.69
CA ALA A 13 -19.97 -3.02 -8.50
C ALA A 13 -19.47 -2.14 -7.35
N ARG A 14 -18.59 -2.73 -6.52
CA ARG A 14 -17.91 -1.97 -5.47
C ARG A 14 -17.02 -0.91 -6.09
N LYS A 15 -16.81 0.16 -5.33
CA LYS A 15 -15.77 1.11 -5.69
C LYS A 15 -14.41 0.44 -5.59
N ARG A 16 -13.53 0.80 -6.50
CA ARG A 16 -12.20 0.24 -6.61
C ARG A 16 -11.16 1.33 -6.49
N VAL A 17 -10.17 1.08 -5.65
CA VAL A 17 -9.06 2.00 -5.40
C VAL A 17 -7.75 1.27 -5.65
N ALA A 18 -6.86 1.91 -6.39
CA ALA A 18 -5.49 1.44 -6.52
C ALA A 18 -4.60 2.25 -5.58
N ILE A 19 -3.77 1.57 -4.80
CA ILE A 19 -2.72 2.21 -4.01
C ILE A 19 -1.39 1.87 -4.67
N VAL A 20 -0.67 2.90 -5.09
CA VAL A 20 0.63 2.75 -5.73
C VAL A 20 1.72 2.97 -4.70
N ILE A 21 2.57 1.97 -4.53
CA ILE A 21 3.75 2.04 -3.67
C ILE A 21 5.01 1.96 -4.53
N ALA A 22 6.11 2.49 -4.01
CA ALA A 22 7.36 2.52 -4.76
C ALA A 22 8.05 1.16 -4.77
N ASN A 23 8.70 0.86 -5.88
CA ASN A 23 9.67 -0.23 -5.92
C ASN A 23 10.91 0.12 -5.10
N PRO A 24 11.68 -0.90 -4.65
CA PRO A 24 12.93 -0.65 -3.93
C PRO A 24 13.89 0.22 -4.75
N ALA A 25 14.59 1.08 -4.06
CA ALA A 25 15.59 1.95 -4.67
C ALA A 25 16.77 2.11 -3.72
N VAL A 26 17.78 2.81 -4.18
CA VAL A 26 18.93 3.21 -3.35
C VAL A 26 18.98 4.73 -3.34
N SER A 27 19.05 5.30 -2.15
CA SER A 27 19.15 6.75 -1.99
C SER A 27 20.45 7.24 -2.60
N THR A 28 20.37 8.21 -3.49
CA THR A 28 21.56 8.86 -4.05
C THR A 28 22.24 9.77 -3.04
N THR A 29 21.57 10.09 -1.95
CA THR A 29 22.12 10.94 -0.88
C THR A 29 22.86 10.13 0.17
N THR A 30 22.28 9.00 0.60
CA THR A 30 22.85 8.21 1.71
C THR A 30 23.48 6.90 1.25
N GLY A 31 23.15 6.42 0.07
CA GLY A 31 23.58 5.11 -0.41
C GLY A 31 22.81 3.95 0.24
N TRP A 32 21.79 4.24 1.04
CA TRP A 32 21.01 3.23 1.74
C TRP A 32 19.87 2.71 0.86
N PRO A 33 19.46 1.45 1.05
CA PRO A 33 18.25 0.95 0.43
C PRO A 33 17.04 1.68 1.03
N VAL A 34 16.11 2.07 0.18
CA VAL A 34 14.89 2.79 0.56
C VAL A 34 13.70 2.16 -0.13
N GLY A 35 12.53 2.35 0.45
CA GLY A 35 11.29 1.78 -0.03
C GLY A 35 10.10 2.70 0.20
N PHE A 36 8.93 2.09 0.31
CA PHE A 36 7.72 2.80 0.67
C PHE A 36 7.62 2.92 2.21
N TRP A 37 6.68 3.73 2.68
CA TRP A 37 6.41 3.89 4.11
C TRP A 37 5.18 3.09 4.50
N TRP A 38 5.31 2.16 5.47
CA TRP A 38 4.23 1.24 5.81
C TRP A 38 2.90 1.93 6.09
N SER A 39 2.86 2.96 6.94
CA SER A 39 1.60 3.58 7.31
C SER A 39 0.89 4.25 6.14
N GLU A 40 1.63 4.70 5.15
CA GLU A 40 1.05 5.35 3.97
C GLU A 40 0.39 4.35 3.03
N LEU A 41 0.67 3.07 3.20
CA LEU A 41 -0.05 1.98 2.54
C LEU A 41 -1.17 1.43 3.44
N THR A 42 -0.81 1.06 4.67
CA THR A 42 -1.68 0.26 5.53
C THR A 42 -2.88 1.03 6.05
N HIS A 43 -2.70 2.31 6.38
CA HIS A 43 -3.81 3.12 6.89
C HIS A 43 -4.86 3.37 5.80
N PRO A 44 -4.51 3.84 4.59
CA PRO A 44 -5.50 3.94 3.52
C PRO A 44 -6.13 2.59 3.17
N TYR A 45 -5.32 1.53 3.10
CA TYR A 45 -5.82 0.19 2.83
C TYR A 45 -6.91 -0.20 3.83
N HIS A 46 -6.64 0.00 5.12
CA HIS A 46 -7.59 -0.31 6.18
C HIS A 46 -8.87 0.50 6.03
N VAL A 47 -8.76 1.81 5.83
CA VAL A 47 -9.92 2.69 5.70
C VAL A 47 -10.78 2.31 4.50
N PHE A 48 -10.18 2.07 3.36
CA PHE A 48 -10.94 1.73 2.16
C PHE A 48 -11.58 0.35 2.25
N THR A 49 -10.88 -0.64 2.77
CA THR A 49 -11.44 -1.99 2.91
C THR A 49 -12.55 -2.02 3.94
N GLU A 50 -12.43 -1.27 5.03
CA GLU A 50 -13.51 -1.14 6.01
C GLU A 50 -14.73 -0.45 5.43
N ALA A 51 -14.55 0.43 4.47
CA ALA A 51 -15.66 1.06 3.75
C ALA A 51 -16.29 0.14 2.69
N GLY A 52 -15.74 -1.05 2.49
CA GLY A 52 -16.25 -2.01 1.51
C GLY A 52 -15.70 -1.84 0.11
N TYR A 53 -14.65 -1.05 -0.07
CA TYR A 53 -14.01 -0.87 -1.37
C TYR A 53 -13.08 -2.04 -1.67
N GLU A 54 -12.92 -2.33 -2.96
CA GLU A 54 -11.85 -3.20 -3.42
C GLU A 54 -10.58 -2.38 -3.55
N VAL A 55 -9.49 -2.88 -2.98
CA VAL A 55 -8.19 -2.21 -3.03
C VAL A 55 -7.19 -3.09 -3.73
N GLU A 56 -6.51 -2.53 -4.71
CA GLU A 56 -5.41 -3.19 -5.40
C GLU A 56 -4.13 -2.43 -5.12
N ILE A 57 -3.05 -3.16 -4.83
CA ILE A 57 -1.74 -2.58 -4.60
C ILE A 57 -0.89 -2.78 -5.84
N ALA A 58 -0.31 -1.69 -6.31
CA ALA A 58 0.51 -1.67 -7.50
C ALA A 58 1.82 -0.95 -7.24
N SER A 59 2.78 -1.16 -8.11
CA SER A 59 4.04 -0.44 -8.11
C SER A 59 4.49 -0.16 -9.54
N PRO A 60 5.36 0.81 -9.78
CA PRO A 60 5.79 1.14 -11.14
C PRO A 60 6.26 -0.06 -11.94
N GLU A 61 7.10 -0.92 -11.35
CA GLU A 61 7.69 -2.08 -12.01
C GLU A 61 6.99 -3.40 -11.68
N GLY A 62 6.03 -3.38 -10.76
CA GLY A 62 5.41 -4.61 -10.26
C GLY A 62 6.33 -5.40 -9.35
N GLY A 63 5.86 -6.57 -8.92
CA GLY A 63 6.65 -7.50 -8.10
C GLY A 63 6.80 -7.08 -6.65
N ALA A 64 7.87 -7.52 -6.02
CA ALA A 64 8.11 -7.32 -4.61
C ALA A 64 8.54 -5.90 -4.30
N CYS A 65 7.94 -5.32 -3.28
CA CYS A 65 8.32 -4.03 -2.73
C CYS A 65 8.76 -4.19 -1.28
N VAL A 66 9.64 -3.30 -0.84
CA VAL A 66 10.11 -3.27 0.55
C VAL A 66 9.80 -1.91 1.14
N ALA A 67 9.60 -1.89 2.44
CA ALA A 67 9.35 -0.65 3.17
C ALA A 67 10.64 -0.05 3.69
N ASP A 68 10.61 1.26 3.92
CA ASP A 68 11.66 1.91 4.69
C ASP A 68 11.72 1.31 6.10
N GLY A 69 12.92 1.01 6.59
CA GLY A 69 13.10 0.30 7.85
C GLY A 69 12.37 0.94 9.03
N MET A 70 12.51 2.25 9.20
CA MET A 70 11.90 2.96 10.33
C MET A 70 10.37 2.99 10.28
N SER A 71 9.76 2.70 9.15
CA SER A 71 8.31 2.61 9.03
C SER A 71 7.76 1.29 9.58
N ASP A 72 8.62 0.29 9.75
CA ASP A 72 8.22 -1.00 10.29
C ASP A 72 8.05 -0.88 11.81
N PRO A 73 6.86 -1.24 12.33
CA PRO A 73 6.63 -1.17 13.78
C PRO A 73 7.53 -2.12 14.57
N ASN A 74 8.16 -3.09 13.93
CA ASN A 74 9.09 -4.03 14.57
C ASN A 74 10.55 -3.61 14.45
N ASP A 75 10.83 -2.47 13.83
CA ASP A 75 12.19 -1.98 13.68
C ASP A 75 12.81 -1.64 15.03
N ALA A 76 14.11 -1.89 15.15
CA ALA A 76 14.84 -1.68 16.40
C ALA A 76 14.82 -0.22 16.87
N SER A 77 14.65 0.74 15.94
CA SER A 77 14.53 2.15 16.28
C SER A 77 13.31 2.45 17.17
N GLY A 78 12.26 1.64 17.06
CA GLY A 78 10.99 1.87 17.75
C GLY A 78 10.21 3.06 17.21
N TYR A 79 10.64 3.66 16.11
CA TYR A 79 10.03 4.87 15.59
C TYR A 79 8.53 4.71 15.30
N SER A 80 8.16 3.57 14.72
CA SER A 80 6.77 3.28 14.33
C SER A 80 6.09 2.23 15.21
N ARG A 81 6.64 1.94 16.38
CA ARG A 81 6.17 0.83 17.22
C ARG A 81 4.71 0.93 17.67
N THR A 82 4.14 2.11 17.67
CA THR A 82 2.75 2.32 18.06
C THR A 82 1.76 2.20 16.89
N ASP A 83 2.26 1.94 15.70
CA ASP A 83 1.41 1.78 14.51
C ASP A 83 0.80 0.39 14.49
N LEU A 84 -0.33 0.24 15.18
CA LEU A 84 -1.02 -1.04 15.31
C LEU A 84 -1.66 -1.51 14.00
N ILE A 85 -2.04 -0.58 13.13
CA ILE A 85 -2.63 -0.93 11.83
C ILE A 85 -1.57 -1.57 10.94
N SER A 86 -0.38 -1.00 10.86
CA SER A 86 0.73 -1.62 10.14
C SER A 86 1.13 -2.96 10.75
N GLN A 87 1.12 -3.04 12.08
CA GLN A 87 1.43 -4.28 12.78
C GLN A 87 0.46 -5.39 12.37
N GLY A 88 -0.85 -5.10 12.37
CA GLY A 88 -1.86 -6.06 11.94
C GLY A 88 -1.72 -6.47 10.49
N PHE A 89 -1.41 -5.53 9.61
CA PHE A 89 -1.20 -5.80 8.19
C PHE A 89 0.00 -6.74 7.97
N ILE A 90 1.12 -6.40 8.59
CA ILE A 90 2.37 -7.17 8.43
C ILE A 90 2.23 -8.58 8.97
N HIS A 91 1.52 -8.76 10.08
CA HIS A 91 1.34 -10.07 10.70
C HIS A 91 0.16 -10.88 10.15
N THR A 92 -0.56 -10.36 9.17
CA THR A 92 -1.57 -11.10 8.44
C THR A 92 -0.97 -11.61 7.14
N PRO A 93 -0.70 -12.92 7.00
CA PRO A 93 0.06 -13.43 5.85
C PRO A 93 -0.53 -13.06 4.50
N GLU A 94 -1.85 -13.06 4.36
CA GLU A 94 -2.53 -12.73 3.12
C GLU A 94 -2.32 -11.27 2.74
N LEU A 95 -2.29 -10.38 3.73
CA LEU A 95 -2.06 -8.95 3.49
C LEU A 95 -0.59 -8.69 3.21
N ARG A 96 0.29 -9.30 4.00
CA ARG A 96 1.74 -9.12 3.81
C ARG A 96 2.18 -9.56 2.41
N ALA A 97 1.57 -10.62 1.89
CA ALA A 97 1.88 -11.12 0.55
C ALA A 97 1.54 -10.11 -0.56
N LEU A 98 0.62 -9.18 -0.33
CA LEU A 98 0.23 -8.21 -1.35
C LEU A 98 1.38 -7.30 -1.77
N VAL A 99 2.30 -6.99 -0.86
CA VAL A 99 3.47 -6.15 -1.19
C VAL A 99 4.59 -6.93 -1.88
N ASP A 100 4.54 -8.25 -1.82
CA ASP A 100 5.50 -9.11 -2.50
C ASP A 100 5.09 -9.39 -3.95
N GLN A 101 3.85 -9.11 -4.31
CA GLN A 101 3.27 -9.44 -5.61
C GLN A 101 2.46 -8.27 -6.16
N THR A 102 3.05 -7.08 -6.14
CA THR A 102 2.35 -5.90 -6.65
C THR A 102 2.18 -5.98 -8.15
N ARG A 103 1.11 -5.37 -8.63
CA ARG A 103 0.84 -5.28 -10.04
C ARG A 103 1.62 -4.13 -10.65
N LYS A 104 2.10 -4.32 -11.87
CA LYS A 104 2.78 -3.24 -12.59
C LYS A 104 1.78 -2.15 -12.98
N VAL A 105 2.11 -0.90 -12.71
CA VAL A 105 1.20 0.22 -13.00
C VAL A 105 0.79 0.27 -14.47
N ALA A 106 1.72 -0.01 -15.38
CA ALA A 106 1.42 -0.01 -16.81
C ALA A 106 0.38 -1.04 -17.23
N ASP A 107 0.18 -2.09 -16.42
CA ASP A 107 -0.78 -3.17 -16.70
C ASP A 107 -2.16 -2.92 -16.08
N ILE A 108 -2.33 -1.80 -15.38
CA ILE A 108 -3.61 -1.44 -14.77
C ILE A 108 -4.45 -0.67 -15.78
N ASP A 109 -5.72 -1.07 -15.87
CA ASP A 109 -6.71 -0.26 -16.56
C ASP A 109 -7.20 0.84 -15.62
N VAL A 110 -6.68 2.03 -15.80
CA VAL A 110 -7.00 3.19 -14.95
C VAL A 110 -8.50 3.47 -14.92
N ALA A 111 -9.18 3.24 -16.05
CA ALA A 111 -10.63 3.47 -16.13
C ALA A 111 -11.44 2.51 -15.25
N ALA A 112 -10.84 1.41 -14.81
CA ALA A 112 -11.51 0.46 -13.91
C ALA A 112 -11.49 0.88 -12.44
N PHE A 113 -10.79 1.98 -12.10
CA PHE A 113 -10.66 2.45 -10.74
C PHE A 113 -11.37 3.79 -10.53
N ASP A 114 -11.94 3.94 -9.34
CA ASP A 114 -12.60 5.20 -8.94
C ASP A 114 -11.59 6.20 -8.40
N ALA A 115 -10.48 5.71 -7.84
CA ALA A 115 -9.42 6.57 -7.32
C ALA A 115 -8.08 5.85 -7.36
N ILE A 116 -7.01 6.64 -7.40
CA ILE A 116 -5.64 6.16 -7.28
C ILE A 116 -4.98 6.96 -6.17
N VAL A 117 -4.39 6.25 -5.22
CA VAL A 117 -3.65 6.83 -4.11
C VAL A 117 -2.18 6.50 -4.30
N VAL A 118 -1.33 7.50 -4.18
CA VAL A 118 0.11 7.32 -4.29
C VAL A 118 0.72 7.43 -2.89
N ALA A 119 1.28 6.34 -2.42
CA ALA A 119 1.89 6.28 -1.10
C ALA A 119 3.29 6.90 -1.13
N GLY A 120 3.67 7.48 0.00
CA GLY A 120 4.99 8.06 0.17
C GLY A 120 6.02 7.07 0.67
N GLY A 121 7.13 7.62 1.13
CA GLY A 121 8.34 6.93 1.56
C GLY A 121 9.55 7.62 0.95
N GLN A 122 10.71 7.00 1.04
CA GLN A 122 11.93 7.57 0.46
C GLN A 122 12.13 7.16 -1.00
N ALA A 123 11.77 5.94 -1.36
CA ALA A 123 11.96 5.47 -2.72
C ALA A 123 11.21 6.29 -3.79
N PRO A 124 9.99 6.82 -3.54
CA PRO A 124 9.32 7.66 -4.54
C PRO A 124 10.15 8.85 -5.01
N MET A 125 11.02 9.37 -4.16
CA MET A 125 11.90 10.48 -4.51
C MET A 125 12.88 10.12 -5.63
N PHE A 126 13.12 8.84 -5.85
CA PHE A 126 14.12 8.36 -6.81
C PHE A 126 13.50 7.55 -7.95
N THR A 127 12.25 7.12 -7.82
CA THR A 127 11.62 6.18 -8.75
C THR A 127 10.34 6.70 -9.41
N PHE A 128 9.70 7.68 -8.83
CA PHE A 128 8.51 8.29 -9.43
C PHE A 128 8.93 9.48 -10.30
N GLU A 129 8.56 9.43 -11.58
CA GLU A 129 8.83 10.48 -12.57
C GLU A 129 7.55 10.89 -13.28
#